data_bafb20c08eeb6730d5e78cd51a16a0d5
#
_entry.id   bafb20c08eeb6730d5e78cd51a16a0d5
#
_cell.length_a   1.000
_cell.length_b   1.000
_cell.length_c   1.000
_cell.angle_alpha   90.00
_cell.angle_beta   90.00
_cell.angle_gamma   90.00
#
_symmetry.space_group_name_H-M   'P 1'
#
loop_
_entity.id
_entity.type
_entity.pdbx_description
1 polymer ?
#
loop_
_entity_poly.entity_id
_entity_poly.type
_entity_poly.pdbx_seq_one_letter_code
_entity_poly.pdbx_strand_id
1 'polypeptide(L)'
;MFKLYAMRHAKSSWDFPDLDDHDRPLNKRGENSAKLICEFFIKKKLKFDLVYCSSSKRTMQTLNILSEKISFKKIIKKKALYHASEDEIIHILKQTVDNYKTLLLINHEPSISELINRICLKENSEQFENLKRKFPTAAVAEVSFNFNDWEKLSKVKGKLISFIKPKDLQPSKE
;
A
#
# COMPACT_ATOMS: atom_id res chain seq x y z
N MET A 1 18.77 0.89 4.34
CA MET A 1 17.54 0.84 5.17
C MET A 1 16.44 0.23 4.31
N PHE A 2 15.73 -0.74 4.84
CA PHE A 2 14.62 -1.41 4.15
C PHE A 2 13.32 -0.68 4.45
N LYS A 3 12.46 -0.49 3.44
CA LYS A 3 11.19 0.24 3.57
C LYS A 3 10.05 -0.49 2.88
N LEU A 4 8.91 -0.52 3.54
CA LEU A 4 7.65 -0.97 2.96
C LEU A 4 6.65 0.19 2.95
N TYR A 5 6.13 0.49 1.78
CA TYR A 5 4.97 1.34 1.59
C TYR A 5 3.76 0.43 1.36
N ALA A 6 2.86 0.38 2.32
CA ALA A 6 1.62 -0.40 2.21
C ALA A 6 0.47 0.53 1.84
N MET A 7 -0.08 0.35 0.65
CA MET A 7 -1.14 1.16 0.07
C MET A 7 -2.41 0.34 -0.10
N ARG A 8 -3.52 0.83 0.46
CA ARG A 8 -4.84 0.31 0.10
C ARG A 8 -5.23 0.79 -1.28
N HIS A 9 -5.84 -0.08 -2.11
CA HIS A 9 -6.39 0.33 -3.40
C HIS A 9 -7.28 1.57 -3.28
N ALA A 10 -7.39 2.36 -4.34
CA ALA A 10 -8.27 3.51 -4.41
C ALA A 10 -9.76 3.10 -4.45
N LYS A 11 -10.67 4.06 -4.27
CA LYS A 11 -12.11 3.81 -4.15
C LYS A 11 -12.68 3.16 -5.39
N SER A 12 -13.29 1.98 -5.21
CA SER A 12 -13.97 1.24 -6.28
C SER A 12 -15.44 1.64 -6.43
N SER A 13 -15.99 1.38 -7.61
CA SER A 13 -17.40 1.60 -7.94
C SER A 13 -18.28 0.44 -7.46
N TRP A 14 -19.52 0.77 -7.10
CA TRP A 14 -20.61 -0.16 -6.85
C TRP A 14 -21.72 -0.06 -7.94
N ASP A 15 -21.45 0.69 -9.02
CA ASP A 15 -22.45 0.95 -10.08
C ASP A 15 -22.66 -0.24 -11.02
N PHE A 16 -21.91 -1.31 -10.84
CA PHE A 16 -21.94 -2.51 -11.67
C PHE A 16 -22.29 -3.74 -10.83
N PRO A 17 -23.57 -3.94 -10.50
CA PRO A 17 -23.98 -5.01 -9.56
C PRO A 17 -23.77 -6.44 -10.10
N ASP A 18 -23.66 -6.60 -11.42
CA ASP A 18 -23.44 -7.89 -12.07
C ASP A 18 -21.96 -8.30 -12.17
N LEU A 19 -21.03 -7.42 -11.79
CA LEU A 19 -19.61 -7.75 -11.76
C LEU A 19 -19.23 -8.49 -10.48
N ASP A 20 -18.37 -9.49 -10.62
CA ASP A 20 -17.70 -10.11 -9.47
C ASP A 20 -16.87 -9.06 -8.72
N ASP A 21 -16.72 -9.23 -7.41
CA ASP A 21 -15.96 -8.30 -6.56
C ASP A 21 -14.54 -8.05 -7.10
N HIS A 22 -13.88 -9.08 -7.62
CA HIS A 22 -12.56 -9.00 -8.21
C HIS A 22 -12.50 -8.02 -9.39
N ASP A 23 -13.55 -7.91 -10.18
CA ASP A 23 -13.62 -7.16 -11.44
C ASP A 23 -14.19 -5.74 -11.28
N ARG A 24 -14.52 -5.33 -10.05
CA ARG A 24 -15.02 -3.98 -9.77
C ARG A 24 -13.96 -2.92 -10.06
N PRO A 25 -14.26 -1.94 -10.95
CA PRO A 25 -13.32 -0.87 -11.31
C PRO A 25 -13.25 0.22 -10.23
N LEU A 26 -12.28 1.12 -10.35
CA LEU A 26 -12.29 2.39 -9.62
C LEU A 26 -13.47 3.25 -10.06
N ASN A 27 -13.95 4.08 -9.12
CA ASN A 27 -14.81 5.21 -9.46
C ASN A 27 -13.97 6.49 -9.63
N LYS A 28 -14.62 7.60 -10.04
CA LYS A 28 -13.92 8.88 -10.28
C LYS A 28 -13.20 9.42 -9.05
N ARG A 29 -13.79 9.25 -7.87
CA ARG A 29 -13.16 9.62 -6.58
C ARG A 29 -11.89 8.81 -6.34
N GLY A 30 -11.92 7.51 -6.66
CA GLY A 30 -10.76 6.64 -6.55
C GLY A 30 -9.63 7.04 -7.49
N GLU A 31 -9.94 7.34 -8.75
CA GLU A 31 -8.96 7.83 -9.71
C GLU A 31 -8.28 9.12 -9.21
N ASN A 32 -9.06 10.08 -8.73
CA ASN A 32 -8.53 11.34 -8.20
C ASN A 32 -7.66 11.11 -6.95
N SER A 33 -8.07 10.23 -6.04
CA SER A 33 -7.29 9.89 -4.86
C SER A 33 -5.95 9.23 -5.22
N ALA A 34 -5.94 8.32 -6.18
CA ALA A 34 -4.71 7.68 -6.66
C ALA A 34 -3.75 8.70 -7.30
N LYS A 35 -4.27 9.69 -8.05
CA LYS A 35 -3.48 10.79 -8.61
C LYS A 35 -2.85 11.66 -7.53
N LEU A 36 -3.57 11.99 -6.46
CA LEU A 36 -3.02 12.74 -5.32
C LEU A 36 -1.85 12.00 -4.66
N ILE A 37 -1.99 10.71 -4.44
CA ILE A 37 -0.90 9.88 -3.89
C ILE A 37 0.29 9.81 -4.88
N CYS A 38 0.03 9.69 -6.17
CA CYS A 38 1.07 9.71 -7.20
C CYS A 38 1.89 11.02 -7.13
N GLU A 39 1.23 12.16 -7.05
CA GLU A 39 1.88 13.48 -6.92
C GLU A 39 2.67 13.60 -5.61
N PHE A 40 2.14 13.07 -4.52
CA PHE A 40 2.85 12.99 -3.25
C PHE A 40 4.15 12.19 -3.38
N PHE A 41 4.10 11.01 -4.00
CA PHE A 41 5.30 10.19 -4.23
C PHE A 41 6.35 10.92 -5.07
N ILE A 42 5.92 11.62 -6.11
CA ILE A 42 6.81 12.43 -6.97
C ILE A 42 7.44 13.58 -6.17
N LYS A 43 6.62 14.33 -5.43
CA LYS A 43 7.09 15.45 -4.59
C LYS A 43 8.12 14.99 -3.56
N LYS A 44 7.93 13.80 -3.00
CA LYS A 44 8.87 13.16 -2.05
C LYS A 44 10.04 12.48 -2.74
N LYS A 45 10.11 12.49 -4.08
CA LYS A 45 11.15 11.83 -4.89
C LYS A 45 11.33 10.34 -4.54
N LEU A 46 10.23 9.67 -4.22
CA LEU A 46 10.25 8.26 -3.86
C LEU A 46 10.60 7.39 -5.06
N LYS A 47 11.43 6.39 -4.82
CA LYS A 47 11.82 5.37 -5.80
C LYS A 47 11.51 4.00 -5.21
N PHE A 48 10.82 3.18 -5.97
CA PHE A 48 10.44 1.84 -5.56
C PHE A 48 11.23 0.80 -6.36
N ASP A 49 11.87 -0.12 -5.64
CA ASP A 49 12.59 -1.21 -6.29
C ASP A 49 11.63 -2.28 -6.80
N LEU A 50 10.58 -2.57 -6.03
CA LEU A 50 9.62 -3.61 -6.37
C LEU A 50 8.21 -3.21 -5.92
N VAL A 51 7.23 -3.46 -6.79
CA VAL A 51 5.82 -3.36 -6.47
C VAL A 51 5.19 -4.74 -6.43
N TYR A 52 4.55 -5.08 -5.32
CA TYR A 52 3.59 -6.18 -5.23
C TYR A 52 2.18 -5.61 -5.35
N CYS A 53 1.39 -6.14 -6.28
CA CYS A 53 0.02 -5.70 -6.51
C CYS A 53 -0.93 -6.90 -6.55
N SER A 54 -2.02 -6.82 -5.81
CA SER A 54 -3.13 -7.77 -5.91
C SER A 54 -3.73 -7.75 -7.32
N SER A 55 -4.27 -8.89 -7.75
CA SER A 55 -4.78 -9.09 -9.10
C SER A 55 -6.14 -8.46 -9.39
N SER A 56 -6.83 -7.90 -8.40
CA SER A 56 -8.16 -7.30 -8.60
C SER A 56 -8.09 -6.07 -9.52
N LYS A 57 -9.19 -5.78 -10.21
CA LYS A 57 -9.25 -4.65 -11.15
C LYS A 57 -8.95 -3.31 -10.46
N ARG A 58 -9.48 -3.08 -9.24
CA ARG A 58 -9.26 -1.84 -8.49
C ARG A 58 -7.81 -1.64 -8.04
N THR A 59 -7.10 -2.70 -7.64
CA THR A 59 -5.67 -2.61 -7.31
C THR A 59 -4.83 -2.38 -8.56
N MET A 60 -5.14 -3.05 -9.64
CA MET A 60 -4.46 -2.90 -10.93
C MET A 60 -4.63 -1.51 -11.52
N GLN A 61 -5.83 -0.94 -11.46
CA GLN A 61 -6.10 0.43 -11.92
C GLN A 61 -5.41 1.47 -11.02
N THR A 62 -5.34 1.24 -9.71
CA THR A 62 -4.55 2.07 -8.80
C THR A 62 -3.08 2.07 -9.22
N LEU A 63 -2.50 0.89 -9.46
CA LEU A 63 -1.12 0.77 -9.95
C LEU A 63 -0.92 1.45 -11.30
N ASN A 64 -1.84 1.31 -12.25
CA ASN A 64 -1.74 1.92 -13.56
C ASN A 64 -1.66 3.45 -13.47
N ILE A 65 -2.48 4.09 -12.62
CA ILE A 65 -2.43 5.52 -12.39
C ILE A 65 -1.06 5.97 -11.83
N LEU A 66 -0.49 5.22 -10.90
CA LEU A 66 0.86 5.49 -10.41
C LEU A 66 1.90 5.34 -11.51
N SER A 67 1.77 4.32 -12.34
CA SER A 67 2.71 3.98 -13.43
C SER A 67 2.73 5.00 -14.58
N GLU A 68 1.71 5.86 -14.69
CA GLU A 68 1.70 6.95 -15.68
C GLU A 68 2.85 7.95 -15.47
N LYS A 69 3.29 8.12 -14.22
CA LYS A 69 4.29 9.14 -13.85
C LYS A 69 5.47 8.61 -13.04
N ILE A 70 5.38 7.38 -12.53
CA ILE A 70 6.41 6.75 -11.69
C ILE A 70 6.92 5.50 -12.41
N SER A 71 8.23 5.42 -12.58
CA SER A 71 8.89 4.20 -13.07
C SER A 71 9.22 3.28 -11.89
N PHE A 72 8.82 2.03 -12.01
CA PHE A 72 9.14 0.96 -11.06
C PHE A 72 10.20 0.02 -11.67
N LYS A 73 11.22 -0.39 -10.90
CA LYS A 73 12.22 -1.33 -11.42
C LYS A 73 11.61 -2.70 -11.72
N LYS A 74 10.66 -3.15 -10.89
CA LYS A 74 9.94 -4.40 -11.08
C LYS A 74 8.52 -4.33 -10.53
N ILE A 75 7.59 -4.95 -11.23
CA ILE A 75 6.19 -5.10 -10.80
C ILE A 75 5.84 -6.58 -10.79
N ILE A 76 5.29 -7.06 -9.68
CA ILE A 76 4.79 -8.43 -9.51
C ILE A 76 3.30 -8.35 -9.15
N LYS A 77 2.47 -8.81 -10.08
CA LYS A 77 1.03 -8.97 -9.89
C LYS A 77 0.78 -10.38 -9.36
N LYS A 78 0.11 -10.51 -8.20
CA LYS A 78 -0.11 -11.81 -7.56
C LYS A 78 -1.59 -12.03 -7.23
N LYS A 79 -2.17 -13.12 -7.76
CA LYS A 79 -3.51 -13.59 -7.36
C LYS A 79 -3.56 -13.94 -5.87
N ALA A 80 -2.49 -14.50 -5.32
CA ALA A 80 -2.40 -14.87 -3.92
C ALA A 80 -2.53 -13.69 -2.94
N LEU A 81 -2.41 -12.44 -3.41
CA LEU A 81 -2.65 -11.24 -2.60
C LEU A 81 -4.14 -10.89 -2.48
N TYR A 82 -4.98 -11.34 -3.41
CA TYR A 82 -6.42 -11.16 -3.33
C TYR A 82 -7.01 -12.08 -2.26
N HIS A 83 -7.68 -11.49 -1.27
CA HIS A 83 -8.16 -12.16 -0.06
C HIS A 83 -7.07 -12.76 0.86
N ALA A 84 -5.81 -12.36 0.69
CA ALA A 84 -4.73 -12.83 1.56
C ALA A 84 -4.88 -12.32 3.00
N SER A 85 -4.57 -13.17 3.95
CA SER A 85 -4.33 -12.78 5.35
C SER A 85 -3.00 -12.03 5.49
N GLU A 86 -2.80 -11.37 6.62
CA GLU A 86 -1.53 -10.72 6.92
C GLU A 86 -0.36 -11.72 6.96
N ASP A 87 -0.56 -12.94 7.42
CA ASP A 87 0.48 -13.98 7.44
C ASP A 87 0.85 -14.44 6.03
N GLU A 88 -0.10 -14.58 5.12
CA GLU A 88 0.17 -14.88 3.71
C GLU A 88 0.92 -13.73 3.02
N ILE A 89 0.57 -12.48 3.32
CA ILE A 89 1.29 -11.32 2.80
C ILE A 89 2.72 -11.30 3.34
N ILE A 90 2.93 -11.52 4.64
CA ILE A 90 4.25 -11.62 5.25
C ILE A 90 5.08 -12.72 4.58
N HIS A 91 4.49 -13.88 4.33
CA HIS A 91 5.16 -14.98 3.63
C HIS A 91 5.63 -14.56 2.22
N ILE A 92 4.79 -13.87 1.46
CA ILE A 92 5.13 -13.34 0.13
C ILE A 92 6.28 -12.33 0.22
N LEU A 93 6.20 -11.38 1.16
CA LEU A 93 7.23 -10.33 1.32
C LEU A 93 8.58 -10.91 1.75
N LYS A 94 8.59 -11.95 2.59
CA LYS A 94 9.81 -12.64 3.02
C LYS A 94 10.58 -13.31 1.89
N GLN A 95 9.92 -13.66 0.79
CA GLN A 95 10.55 -14.24 -0.39
C GLN A 95 11.22 -13.18 -1.29
N THR A 96 11.16 -11.91 -0.91
CA THR A 96 11.80 -10.83 -1.68
C THR A 96 13.32 -10.92 -1.55
N VAL A 97 14.01 -10.85 -2.69
CA VAL A 97 15.48 -10.82 -2.70
C VAL A 97 16.01 -9.48 -2.18
N ASP A 98 17.14 -9.50 -1.48
CA ASP A 98 17.63 -8.36 -0.66
C ASP A 98 18.12 -7.14 -1.45
N ASN A 99 18.28 -7.26 -2.76
CA ASN A 99 18.58 -6.11 -3.62
C ASN A 99 17.37 -5.17 -3.82
N TYR A 100 16.14 -5.61 -3.49
CA TYR A 100 14.95 -4.78 -3.45
C TYR A 100 14.72 -4.26 -2.03
N LYS A 101 15.13 -3.03 -1.77
CA LYS A 101 15.10 -2.43 -0.42
C LYS A 101 13.85 -1.59 -0.15
N THR A 102 13.26 -1.01 -1.19
CA THR A 102 12.06 -0.17 -1.10
C THR A 102 10.92 -0.83 -1.85
N LEU A 103 9.96 -1.35 -1.10
CA LEU A 103 8.79 -2.05 -1.63
C LEU A 103 7.54 -1.18 -1.57
N LEU A 104 6.69 -1.29 -2.59
CA LEU A 104 5.30 -0.84 -2.57
C LEU A 104 4.39 -2.07 -2.63
N LEU A 105 3.49 -2.20 -1.67
CA LEU A 105 2.42 -3.19 -1.66
C LEU A 105 1.09 -2.48 -1.92
N ILE A 106 0.35 -2.88 -2.97
CA ILE A 106 -1.01 -2.40 -3.23
C ILE A 106 -1.98 -3.55 -3.00
N ASN A 107 -2.79 -3.45 -1.96
CA ASN A 107 -3.65 -4.54 -1.51
C ASN A 107 -4.95 -4.01 -0.87
N HIS A 108 -5.62 -4.82 -0.09
CA HIS A 108 -6.98 -4.65 0.42
C HIS A 108 -7.01 -4.56 1.95
N GLU A 109 -8.10 -3.97 2.49
CA GLU A 109 -8.48 -4.14 3.88
C GLU A 109 -9.32 -5.44 4.07
N PRO A 110 -9.25 -6.08 5.26
CA PRO A 110 -8.51 -5.65 6.47
C PRO A 110 -7.01 -6.01 6.47
N SER A 111 -6.55 -6.77 5.50
CA SER A 111 -5.20 -7.36 5.49
C SER A 111 -4.06 -6.33 5.61
N ILE A 112 -4.23 -5.11 5.07
CA ILE A 112 -3.19 -4.07 5.16
C ILE A 112 -3.06 -3.56 6.59
N SER A 113 -4.16 -3.20 7.25
CA SER A 113 -4.10 -2.72 8.64
C SER A 113 -3.62 -3.82 9.60
N GLU A 114 -4.03 -5.06 9.39
CA GLU A 114 -3.55 -6.22 10.14
C GLU A 114 -2.05 -6.45 9.92
N LEU A 115 -1.58 -6.35 8.67
CA LEU A 115 -0.16 -6.42 8.33
C LEU A 115 0.65 -5.35 9.10
N ILE A 116 0.25 -4.07 9.02
CA ILE A 116 0.96 -2.99 9.71
C ILE A 116 0.98 -3.22 11.22
N ASN A 117 -0.15 -3.61 11.80
CA ASN A 117 -0.22 -3.93 13.23
C ASN A 117 0.72 -5.10 13.62
N ARG A 118 0.93 -6.04 12.71
CA ARG A 118 1.80 -7.21 12.93
C ARG A 118 3.28 -6.90 12.81
N ILE A 119 3.67 -6.03 11.86
CA ILE A 119 5.09 -5.76 11.53
C ILE A 119 5.68 -4.52 12.19
N CYS A 120 4.86 -3.64 12.74
CA CYS A 120 5.32 -2.41 13.41
C CYS A 120 5.49 -2.57 14.92
N LEU A 121 6.41 -1.77 15.47
CA LEU A 121 6.42 -1.48 16.89
C LEU A 121 5.11 -0.79 17.27
N LYS A 122 4.54 -1.18 18.40
CA LYS A 122 3.36 -0.50 18.95
C LYS A 122 3.82 0.79 19.62
N GLU A 123 3.68 1.89 18.90
CA GLU A 123 3.98 3.22 19.40
C GLU A 123 2.69 3.95 19.78
N ASN A 124 2.71 4.68 20.89
CA ASN A 124 1.63 5.60 21.27
C ASN A 124 1.75 6.90 20.45
N SER A 125 1.61 6.79 19.13
CA SER A 125 1.61 7.93 18.22
C SER A 125 0.21 8.17 17.67
N GLU A 126 -0.15 9.42 17.46
CA GLU A 126 -1.42 9.79 16.84
C GLU A 126 -1.59 9.13 15.46
N GLN A 127 -0.52 9.02 14.70
CA GLN A 127 -0.54 8.37 13.38
C GLN A 127 -0.89 6.88 13.49
N PHE A 128 -0.32 6.18 14.48
CA PHE A 128 -0.60 4.75 14.68
C PHE A 128 -2.04 4.52 15.14
N GLU A 129 -2.56 5.37 16.04
CA GLU A 129 -3.97 5.31 16.45
C GLU A 129 -4.93 5.65 15.31
N ASN A 130 -4.61 6.63 14.48
CA ASN A 130 -5.39 6.96 13.28
C ASN A 130 -5.43 5.80 12.28
N LEU A 131 -4.31 5.11 12.07
CA LEU A 131 -4.21 3.94 11.21
C LEU A 131 -5.08 2.79 11.73
N LYS A 132 -5.02 2.49 13.03
CA LYS A 132 -5.85 1.46 13.67
C LYS A 132 -7.34 1.77 13.55
N ARG A 133 -7.72 3.05 13.70
CA ARG A 133 -9.12 3.47 13.64
C ARG A 133 -9.71 3.26 12.26
N LYS A 134 -8.97 3.63 11.22
CA LYS A 134 -9.40 3.49 9.83
C LYS A 134 -8.23 3.62 8.87
N PHE A 135 -8.11 2.64 7.96
CA PHE A 135 -7.21 2.70 6.82
C PHE A 135 -8.02 3.01 5.55
N PRO A 136 -8.15 4.29 5.14
CA PRO A 136 -9.00 4.67 4.01
C PRO A 136 -8.46 4.15 2.68
N THR A 137 -9.32 4.11 1.64
CA THR A 137 -8.91 3.83 0.27
C THR A 137 -7.85 4.84 -0.20
N ALA A 138 -6.86 4.36 -0.94
CA ALA A 138 -5.65 5.07 -1.38
C ALA A 138 -4.73 5.59 -0.26
N ALA A 139 -5.02 5.32 1.02
CA ALA A 139 -4.07 5.66 2.09
C ALA A 139 -2.81 4.79 2.00
N VAL A 140 -1.70 5.34 2.47
CA VAL A 140 -0.37 4.72 2.44
C VAL A 140 0.29 4.81 3.80
N ALA A 141 0.77 3.68 4.32
CA ALA A 141 1.63 3.60 5.48
C ALA A 141 3.09 3.34 5.04
N GLU A 142 4.02 4.16 5.51
CA GLU A 142 5.45 3.95 5.33
C GLU A 142 6.03 3.32 6.59
N VAL A 143 6.65 2.15 6.44
CA VAL A 143 7.34 1.44 7.53
C VAL A 143 8.81 1.28 7.17
N SER A 144 9.70 1.65 8.08
CA SER A 144 11.14 1.41 7.95
C SER A 144 11.62 0.31 8.87
N PHE A 145 12.62 -0.44 8.41
CA PHE A 145 13.16 -1.58 9.13
C PHE A 145 14.67 -1.47 9.28
N ASN A 146 15.15 -1.82 10.46
CA ASN A 146 16.58 -1.96 10.75
C ASN A 146 17.02 -3.43 10.62
N PHE A 147 16.84 -3.98 9.41
CA PHE A 147 17.34 -5.29 9.02
C PHE A 147 17.97 -5.20 7.61
N ASN A 148 18.63 -6.26 7.19
CA ASN A 148 19.28 -6.37 5.88
C ASN A 148 18.73 -7.53 5.03
N ASP A 149 17.63 -8.15 5.46
CA ASP A 149 17.05 -9.33 4.85
C ASP A 149 15.53 -9.37 5.13
N TRP A 150 14.71 -9.50 4.10
CA TRP A 150 13.24 -9.58 4.21
C TRP A 150 12.77 -10.83 4.96
N GLU A 151 13.57 -11.88 5.04
CA GLU A 151 13.28 -13.05 5.88
C GLU A 151 13.05 -12.69 7.35
N LYS A 152 13.62 -11.57 7.81
CA LYS A 152 13.47 -11.05 9.18
C LYS A 152 12.16 -10.31 9.42
N LEU A 153 11.36 -10.08 8.36
CA LEU A 153 10.06 -9.41 8.49
C LEU A 153 9.18 -10.14 9.53
N SER A 154 8.49 -9.39 10.37
CA SER A 154 7.73 -9.81 11.55
C SER A 154 8.54 -10.28 12.76
N LYS A 155 9.74 -10.80 12.58
CA LYS A 155 10.67 -11.10 13.70
C LYS A 155 11.30 -9.81 14.24
N VAL A 156 11.77 -8.94 13.33
CA VAL A 156 12.27 -7.60 13.65
C VAL A 156 11.18 -6.58 13.28
N LYS A 157 10.63 -5.92 14.28
CA LYS A 157 9.56 -4.94 14.08
C LYS A 157 10.10 -3.66 13.44
N GLY A 158 9.34 -3.14 12.49
CA GLY A 158 9.60 -1.86 11.85
C GLY A 158 9.01 -0.69 12.63
N LYS A 159 9.41 0.51 12.23
CA LYS A 159 8.88 1.77 12.73
C LYS A 159 7.93 2.38 11.69
N LEU A 160 6.72 2.75 12.12
CA LEU A 160 5.81 3.55 11.29
C LEU A 160 6.38 4.96 11.14
N ILE A 161 6.76 5.33 9.92
CA ILE A 161 7.36 6.62 9.60
C ILE A 161 6.28 7.64 9.27
N SER A 162 5.29 7.24 8.46
CA SER A 162 4.18 8.10 8.07
C SER A 162 2.94 7.30 7.74
N PHE A 163 1.79 7.92 7.92
CA PHE A 163 0.50 7.44 7.46
C PHE A 163 -0.23 8.57 6.75
N ILE A 164 -0.31 8.49 5.43
CA ILE A 164 -0.82 9.54 4.55
C ILE A 164 -2.16 9.10 3.96
N LYS A 165 -3.15 9.95 4.09
CA LYS A 165 -4.48 9.78 3.51
C LYS A 165 -4.67 10.78 2.37
N PRO A 166 -5.41 10.45 1.29
CA PRO A 166 -5.66 11.40 0.19
C PRO A 166 -6.21 12.75 0.67
N LYS A 167 -7.07 12.75 1.69
CA LYS A 167 -7.62 13.98 2.26
C LYS A 167 -6.55 14.93 2.86
N ASP A 168 -5.44 14.38 3.34
CA ASP A 168 -4.35 15.16 3.93
C ASP A 168 -3.54 15.92 2.86
N LEU A 169 -3.73 15.55 1.58
CA LEU A 169 -3.03 16.11 0.42
C LEU A 169 -3.90 17.10 -0.38
N GLN A 170 -5.16 17.25 -0.02
CA GLN A 170 -6.04 18.23 -0.65
C GLN A 170 -5.68 19.65 -0.16
N PRO A 171 -5.77 20.68 -1.03
CA PRO A 171 -5.62 22.06 -0.59
C PRO A 171 -6.63 22.35 0.52
N SER A 172 -6.20 23.10 1.53
CA SER A 172 -7.13 23.64 2.55
C SER A 172 -8.22 24.40 1.83
N LYS A 173 -9.48 24.08 2.10
CA LYS A 173 -10.59 24.96 1.69
C LYS A 173 -10.45 26.21 2.54
N GLU A 174 -9.96 27.28 1.95
CA GLU A 174 -10.13 28.63 2.50
C GLU A 174 -11.60 29.01 2.54
#